data_bc4d1d87d87d0cc4a0a750c0bdf33c30
#
_entry.id   bc4d1d87d87d0cc4a0a750c0bdf33c30
#
_cell.length_a   1.000
_cell.length_b   1.000
_cell.length_c   1.000
_cell.angle_alpha   90.00
_cell.angle_beta   90.00
_cell.angle_gamma   90.00
#
_symmetry.space_group_name_H-M   'P 1'
#
loop_
_entity.id
_entity.type
_entity.pdbx_description
1 polymer ?
#
loop_
_entity_poly.entity_id
_entity_poly.type
_entity_poly.pdbx_seq_one_letter_code
_entity_poly.pdbx_strand_id
1 'polypeptide(L)'
;MRIAKDDVPVRINAPGAVARQQTDFGDATGFGKMGAEYFSLGAGADIAPLLKGLEGDSCQSPHWGYVLQGELTVTFANKQEVVSAGDLFYWPPGHTVRADKDSEIILFSPQDEHGKVIDHIRAKMAG
;
A
#
# COMPACT_ATOMS: atom_id res chain seq x y z
N MET A 1 21.92 0.01 -2.99
CA MET A 1 21.04 -1.17 -3.02
C MET A 1 19.93 -0.93 -4.03
N ARG A 2 19.64 -1.90 -4.87
CA ARG A 2 18.55 -1.81 -5.86
C ARG A 2 17.92 -3.18 -6.03
N ILE A 3 16.67 -3.20 -6.47
CA ILE A 3 15.99 -4.43 -6.83
C ILE A 3 15.07 -4.15 -8.01
N ALA A 4 15.06 -5.07 -9.00
CA ALA A 4 14.14 -4.96 -10.11
C ALA A 4 12.71 -5.26 -9.63
N LYS A 5 11.72 -4.65 -10.26
CA LYS A 5 10.31 -4.86 -9.89
C LYS A 5 9.94 -6.34 -9.80
N ASP A 6 10.35 -7.11 -10.81
CA ASP A 6 9.97 -8.53 -10.89
C ASP A 6 10.64 -9.39 -9.83
N ASP A 7 11.70 -8.89 -9.20
CA ASP A 7 12.41 -9.57 -8.11
C ASP A 7 11.86 -9.20 -6.74
N VAL A 8 11.00 -8.17 -6.64
CA VAL A 8 10.36 -7.81 -5.38
C VAL A 8 9.33 -8.87 -5.03
N PRO A 9 9.44 -9.51 -3.86
CA PRO A 9 8.53 -10.61 -3.48
C PRO A 9 7.06 -10.24 -3.55
N VAL A 10 6.26 -11.12 -4.14
CA VAL A 10 4.80 -10.96 -4.17
C VAL A 10 4.23 -11.43 -2.82
N ARG A 11 3.55 -10.53 -2.13
CA ARG A 11 2.91 -10.81 -0.84
C ARG A 11 1.42 -11.07 -0.99
N ILE A 12 0.79 -10.36 -1.91
CA ILE A 12 -0.63 -10.54 -2.23
C ILE A 12 -0.72 -10.71 -3.74
N ASN A 13 -1.42 -11.77 -4.16
CA ASN A 13 -1.67 -12.01 -5.56
C ASN A 13 -3.11 -12.48 -5.72
N ALA A 14 -3.97 -11.58 -6.16
CA ALA A 14 -5.39 -11.83 -6.34
C ALA A 14 -5.86 -11.15 -7.62
N PRO A 15 -7.00 -11.58 -8.19
CA PRO A 15 -7.58 -10.85 -9.31
C PRO A 15 -7.79 -9.38 -8.93
N GLY A 16 -7.24 -8.47 -9.72
CA GLY A 16 -7.35 -7.04 -9.52
C GLY A 16 -6.44 -6.45 -8.43
N ALA A 17 -5.57 -7.25 -7.80
CA ALA A 17 -4.67 -6.71 -6.78
C ALA A 17 -3.39 -7.55 -6.67
N VAL A 18 -2.25 -6.92 -6.92
CA VAL A 18 -0.93 -7.52 -6.70
C VAL A 18 -0.15 -6.57 -5.79
N ALA A 19 0.34 -7.10 -4.67
CA ALA A 19 1.17 -6.33 -3.76
C ALA A 19 2.53 -6.99 -3.61
N ARG A 20 3.56 -6.24 -3.91
CA ARG A 20 4.96 -6.63 -3.78
C ARG A 20 5.59 -5.84 -2.64
N GLN A 21 6.42 -6.48 -1.86
CA GLN A 21 7.10 -5.82 -0.73
C GLN A 21 8.50 -6.36 -0.58
N GLN A 22 9.47 -5.46 -0.56
CA GLN A 22 10.85 -5.77 -0.19
C GLN A 22 11.10 -5.20 1.19
N THR A 23 11.19 -6.07 2.19
CA THR A 23 11.59 -5.66 3.55
C THR A 23 13.11 -5.46 3.61
N ASP A 24 13.57 -4.77 4.65
CA ASP A 24 14.99 -4.51 4.88
C ASP A 24 15.67 -3.81 3.69
N PHE A 25 14.92 -2.92 3.03
CA PHE A 25 15.40 -2.15 1.89
C PHE A 25 16.10 -0.90 2.39
N GLY A 26 17.32 -1.11 2.79
CA GLY A 26 18.13 -0.08 3.42
C GLY A 26 17.93 -0.07 4.94
N ASP A 27 18.94 0.38 5.64
CA ASP A 27 18.90 0.54 7.09
C ASP A 27 18.98 2.03 7.41
N ALA A 28 17.91 2.54 8.00
CA ALA A 28 17.84 3.92 8.47
C ALA A 28 18.07 3.94 9.99
N THR A 29 19.20 3.39 10.44
CA THR A 29 19.55 3.28 11.87
C THR A 29 19.28 4.61 12.59
N GLY A 30 18.47 4.54 13.63
CA GLY A 30 18.00 5.72 14.35
C GLY A 30 16.73 6.35 13.77
N PHE A 31 16.31 5.93 12.55
CA PHE A 31 15.10 6.45 11.90
C PHE A 31 14.03 5.38 11.67
N GLY A 32 14.35 4.11 11.94
CA GLY A 32 13.47 2.96 11.73
C GLY A 32 13.80 2.21 10.45
N LYS A 33 13.16 1.07 10.26
CA LYS A 33 13.32 0.24 9.06
C LYS A 33 12.19 0.51 8.08
N MET A 34 12.51 0.64 6.81
CA MET A 34 11.57 0.95 5.75
C MET A 34 11.46 -0.23 4.78
N GLY A 35 10.24 -0.56 4.40
CA GLY A 35 9.96 -1.45 3.28
C GLY A 35 9.78 -0.66 2.00
N ALA A 36 10.13 -1.25 0.86
CA ALA A 36 9.90 -0.70 -0.47
C ALA A 36 8.88 -1.59 -1.18
N GLU A 37 7.85 -0.99 -1.76
CA GLU A 37 6.68 -1.72 -2.21
C GLU A 37 6.22 -1.28 -3.59
N TYR A 38 5.71 -2.26 -4.37
CA TYR A 38 4.97 -2.03 -5.60
C TYR A 38 3.56 -2.58 -5.42
N PHE A 39 2.55 -1.75 -5.70
CA PHE A 39 1.17 -2.20 -5.70
C PHE A 39 0.57 -1.97 -7.08
N SER A 40 -0.08 -3.01 -7.60
CA SER A 40 -0.86 -2.92 -8.83
C SER A 40 -2.30 -3.24 -8.49
N LEU A 41 -3.20 -2.29 -8.77
CA LEU A 41 -4.61 -2.39 -8.43
C LEU A 41 -5.44 -2.17 -9.69
N GLY A 42 -6.33 -3.11 -9.99
CA GLY A 42 -7.28 -2.96 -11.09
C GLY A 42 -8.36 -1.94 -10.77
N ALA A 43 -8.92 -1.32 -11.82
CA ALA A 43 -10.02 -0.37 -11.66
C ALA A 43 -11.17 -0.98 -10.84
N GLY A 44 -11.63 -0.25 -9.84
CA GLY A 44 -12.68 -0.71 -8.92
C GLY A 44 -12.20 -1.49 -7.72
N ALA A 45 -10.91 -1.84 -7.63
CA ALA A 45 -10.38 -2.50 -6.45
C ALA A 45 -10.49 -1.56 -5.24
N ASP A 46 -11.18 -2.03 -4.21
CA ASP A 46 -11.39 -1.28 -2.97
C ASP A 46 -10.81 -2.10 -1.82
N ILE A 47 -9.84 -1.53 -1.14
CA ILE A 47 -9.14 -2.21 -0.06
C ILE A 47 -9.91 -2.12 1.26
N ALA A 48 -10.83 -1.16 1.39
CA ALA A 48 -11.54 -0.93 2.65
C ALA A 48 -12.17 -2.19 3.27
N PRO A 49 -12.85 -3.08 2.53
CA PRO A 49 -13.41 -4.28 3.14
C PRO A 49 -12.37 -5.22 3.74
N LEU A 50 -11.14 -5.20 3.23
CA LEU A 50 -10.05 -6.06 3.68
C LEU A 50 -9.37 -5.52 4.94
N LEU A 51 -9.68 -4.28 5.32
CA LEU A 51 -9.12 -3.63 6.50
C LEU A 51 -10.01 -3.74 7.74
N LYS A 52 -11.19 -4.32 7.59
CA LYS A 52 -12.09 -4.54 8.72
C LYS A 52 -11.44 -5.44 9.78
N GLY A 53 -11.52 -5.00 11.03
CA GLY A 53 -10.88 -5.69 12.15
C GLY A 53 -9.58 -5.05 12.60
N LEU A 54 -8.97 -4.22 11.76
CA LEU A 54 -7.88 -3.35 12.18
C LEU A 54 -8.44 -2.13 12.91
N GLU A 55 -7.58 -1.43 13.63
CA GLU A 55 -7.97 -0.21 14.34
C GLU A 55 -8.61 0.78 13.37
N GLY A 56 -9.82 1.24 13.69
CA GLY A 56 -10.57 2.15 12.83
C GLY A 56 -10.96 1.57 11.48
N ASP A 57 -10.86 0.25 11.30
CA ASP A 57 -11.10 -0.44 10.04
C ASP A 57 -10.32 0.17 8.88
N SER A 58 -9.11 0.58 9.15
CA SER A 58 -8.25 1.30 8.20
C SER A 58 -6.80 0.87 8.34
N CYS A 59 -5.98 1.29 7.37
CA CYS A 59 -4.54 1.05 7.41
C CYS A 59 -3.87 2.06 8.35
N GLN A 60 -3.23 1.58 9.39
CA GLN A 60 -2.56 2.44 10.37
C GLN A 60 -1.10 2.71 10.03
N SER A 61 -0.59 2.18 8.94
CA SER A 61 0.76 2.46 8.49
C SER A 61 0.79 3.72 7.63
N PRO A 62 1.67 4.68 7.88
CA PRO A 62 1.86 5.77 6.95
C PRO A 62 2.59 5.27 5.70
N HIS A 63 2.38 5.94 4.57
CA HIS A 63 3.06 5.64 3.31
C HIS A 63 3.51 6.92 2.64
N TRP A 64 4.70 6.86 2.06
CA TRP A 64 5.21 7.88 1.13
C TRP A 64 5.42 7.20 -0.20
N GLY A 65 5.01 7.82 -1.28
CA GLY A 65 5.15 7.15 -2.55
C GLY A 65 4.92 8.02 -3.78
N TYR A 66 4.78 7.32 -4.90
CA TYR A 66 4.64 7.93 -6.21
C TYR A 66 3.69 7.10 -7.07
N VAL A 67 2.77 7.76 -7.75
CA VAL A 67 1.84 7.10 -8.66
C VAL A 67 2.49 7.00 -10.04
N LEU A 68 2.76 5.76 -10.48
CA LEU A 68 3.33 5.51 -11.80
C LEU A 68 2.28 5.62 -12.89
N GLN A 69 1.07 5.14 -12.58
CA GLN A 69 -0.02 5.09 -13.56
C GLN A 69 -1.35 5.02 -12.82
N GLY A 70 -2.38 5.58 -13.43
CA GLY A 70 -3.75 5.46 -12.94
C GLY A 70 -4.21 6.58 -12.04
N GLU A 71 -5.23 6.27 -11.24
CA GLU A 71 -5.86 7.23 -10.33
C GLU A 71 -6.46 6.47 -9.16
N LEU A 72 -6.22 6.96 -7.95
CA LEU A 72 -6.72 6.35 -6.72
C LEU A 72 -7.39 7.41 -5.85
N THR A 73 -8.43 6.99 -5.14
CA THR A 73 -9.07 7.80 -4.11
C THR A 73 -8.67 7.26 -2.74
N VAL A 74 -8.07 8.11 -1.94
CA VAL A 74 -7.64 7.80 -0.57
C VAL A 74 -8.58 8.51 0.39
N THR A 75 -9.13 7.75 1.33
CA THR A 75 -10.04 8.29 2.35
C THR A 75 -9.35 8.25 3.71
N PHE A 76 -9.29 9.38 4.38
CA PHE A 76 -8.72 9.48 5.73
C PHE A 76 -9.38 10.62 6.48
N ALA A 77 -9.59 10.41 7.79
CA ALA A 77 -10.37 11.33 8.61
C ALA A 77 -11.74 11.57 7.95
N ASN A 78 -12.13 12.81 7.73
CA ASN A 78 -13.41 13.16 7.11
C ASN A 78 -13.25 13.66 5.67
N LYS A 79 -12.18 13.27 4.97
CA LYS A 79 -11.91 13.79 3.62
C LYS A 79 -11.35 12.72 2.72
N GLN A 80 -11.43 13.01 1.42
CA GLN A 80 -10.88 12.18 0.36
C GLN A 80 -9.88 12.99 -0.42
N GLU A 81 -8.85 12.30 -0.89
CA GLU A 81 -7.83 12.88 -1.74
C GLU A 81 -7.67 11.98 -2.97
N VAL A 82 -7.66 12.57 -4.15
CA VAL A 82 -7.43 11.85 -5.39
C VAL A 82 -5.97 12.03 -5.77
N VAL A 83 -5.27 10.92 -5.97
CA VAL A 83 -3.89 10.92 -6.46
C VAL A 83 -3.85 10.30 -7.85
N SER A 84 -3.09 10.92 -8.75
CA SER A 84 -3.02 10.54 -10.16
C SER A 84 -1.58 10.34 -10.61
N ALA A 85 -1.39 9.71 -11.77
CA ALA A 85 -0.06 9.46 -12.33
C ALA A 85 0.82 10.71 -12.28
N GLY A 86 2.03 10.56 -11.77
CA GLY A 86 2.98 11.65 -11.60
C GLY A 86 2.94 12.34 -10.24
N ASP A 87 1.96 12.01 -9.40
CA ASP A 87 1.87 12.63 -8.08
C ASP A 87 2.78 11.94 -7.07
N LEU A 88 3.47 12.73 -6.28
CA LEU A 88 4.04 12.29 -5.00
C LEU A 88 2.93 12.32 -3.96
N PHE A 89 2.91 11.36 -3.05
CA PHE A 89 1.88 11.34 -2.02
C PHE A 89 2.46 11.03 -0.64
N TYR A 90 1.72 11.44 0.36
CA TYR A 90 1.85 10.97 1.73
C TYR A 90 0.46 10.57 2.22
N TRP A 91 0.31 9.31 2.65
CA TRP A 91 -0.93 8.83 3.24
C TRP A 91 -0.71 8.65 4.75
N PRO A 92 -1.42 9.42 5.57
CA PRO A 92 -1.28 9.29 7.02
C PRO A 92 -1.90 8.00 7.54
N PRO A 93 -1.56 7.58 8.77
CA PRO A 93 -2.27 6.48 9.42
C PRO A 93 -3.79 6.73 9.43
N GLY A 94 -4.57 5.65 9.29
CA GLY A 94 -6.03 5.77 9.32
C GLY A 94 -6.67 5.97 7.95
N HIS A 95 -6.02 5.50 6.89
CA HIS A 95 -6.55 5.63 5.54
C HIS A 95 -7.10 4.32 4.98
N THR A 96 -7.95 4.47 3.96
CA THR A 96 -8.35 3.41 3.04
C THR A 96 -8.10 3.89 1.61
N VAL A 97 -8.03 2.96 0.67
CA VAL A 97 -7.73 3.29 -0.73
C VAL A 97 -8.61 2.50 -1.69
N ARG A 98 -9.03 3.16 -2.77
CA ARG A 98 -9.76 2.56 -3.88
C ARG A 98 -9.12 2.99 -5.19
N ALA A 99 -8.90 2.05 -6.10
CA ALA A 99 -8.41 2.36 -7.44
C ALA A 99 -9.59 2.75 -8.33
N ASP A 100 -9.57 3.96 -8.88
CA ASP A 100 -10.58 4.45 -9.80
C ASP A 100 -10.29 4.04 -11.24
N LYS A 101 -9.01 3.78 -11.53
CA LYS A 101 -8.50 3.27 -12.82
C LYS A 101 -7.48 2.19 -12.51
N ASP A 102 -7.10 1.43 -13.52
CA ASP A 102 -5.96 0.52 -13.38
C ASP A 102 -4.75 1.33 -12.93
N SER A 103 -4.20 1.00 -11.78
CA SER A 103 -3.21 1.82 -11.12
C SER A 103 -1.97 1.03 -10.73
N GLU A 104 -0.84 1.70 -10.78
CA GLU A 104 0.43 1.17 -10.31
C GLU A 104 1.12 2.24 -9.48
N ILE A 105 1.48 1.88 -8.26
CA ILE A 105 2.13 2.78 -7.32
C ILE A 105 3.37 2.15 -6.72
N ILE A 106 4.34 2.98 -6.39
CA ILE A 106 5.45 2.60 -5.53
C ILE A 106 5.30 3.36 -4.21
N LEU A 107 5.60 2.67 -3.12
CA LEU A 107 5.54 3.32 -1.82
C LEU A 107 6.61 2.78 -0.89
N PHE A 108 6.92 3.58 0.11
CA PHE A 108 7.86 3.25 1.18
C PHE A 108 7.10 3.39 2.49
N SER A 109 7.23 2.39 3.35
CA SER A 109 6.43 2.31 4.56
C SER A 109 7.26 1.77 5.71
N PRO A 110 6.96 2.16 6.96
CA PRO A 110 7.52 1.45 8.10
C PRO A 110 7.16 -0.03 7.99
N GLN A 111 8.17 -0.89 7.82
CA GLN A 111 7.90 -2.27 7.39
C GLN A 111 7.16 -3.10 8.43
N ASP A 112 7.39 -2.88 9.72
CA ASP A 112 6.72 -3.65 10.76
C ASP A 112 5.24 -3.28 10.84
N GLU A 113 4.92 -2.00 10.76
CA GLU A 113 3.53 -1.53 10.78
C GLU A 113 2.77 -1.99 9.55
N HIS A 114 3.34 -1.83 8.36
CA HIS A 114 2.68 -2.25 7.13
C HIS A 114 2.65 -3.77 6.97
N GLY A 115 3.65 -4.47 7.50
CA GLY A 115 3.67 -5.92 7.53
C GLY A 115 2.45 -6.49 8.26
N LYS A 116 2.06 -5.90 9.37
CA LYS A 116 0.84 -6.29 10.11
C LYS A 116 -0.41 -6.11 9.25
N VAL A 117 -0.50 -5.02 8.51
CA VAL A 117 -1.63 -4.75 7.62
C VAL A 117 -1.68 -5.77 6.50
N ILE A 118 -0.56 -6.04 5.85
CA ILE A 118 -0.47 -7.03 4.76
C ILE A 118 -0.86 -8.41 5.26
N ASP A 119 -0.39 -8.82 6.43
CA ASP A 119 -0.74 -10.11 7.03
C ASP A 119 -2.23 -10.20 7.32
N HIS A 120 -2.84 -9.12 7.81
CA HIS A 120 -4.28 -9.04 8.04
C HIS A 120 -5.08 -9.19 6.74
N ILE A 121 -4.67 -8.50 5.68
CA ILE A 121 -5.31 -8.59 4.36
C ILE A 121 -5.21 -10.03 3.83
N ARG A 122 -4.04 -10.64 3.93
CA ARG A 122 -3.84 -12.03 3.49
C ARG A 122 -4.75 -12.99 4.24
N ALA A 123 -4.89 -12.82 5.56
CA ALA A 123 -5.77 -13.64 6.37
C ALA A 123 -7.25 -13.46 5.96
N LYS A 124 -7.67 -12.23 5.68
CA LYS A 124 -9.01 -11.94 5.17
C LYS A 124 -9.28 -12.61 3.83
N MET A 125 -8.31 -12.61 2.94
CA MET A 125 -8.44 -13.21 1.60
C MET A 125 -8.45 -14.73 1.66
N ALA A 126 -7.77 -15.34 2.64
CA ALA A 126 -7.72 -16.78 2.81
C ALA A 126 -8.96 -17.34 3.50
N GLY A 127 -9.66 -16.51 4.25
CA GLY A 127 -10.83 -16.88 5.01
C GLY A 127 -12.11 -16.49 4.34
#